data_377fb8cb600a0ea02993169afa8bc902
#
_entry.id   377fb8cb600a0ea02993169afa8bc902
#
_cell.length_a   1.000
_cell.length_b   1.000
_cell.length_c   1.000
_cell.angle_alpha   90.00
_cell.angle_beta   90.00
_cell.angle_gamma   90.00
#
_symmetry.space_group_name_H-M   'P 1'
#
loop_
_entity.id
_entity.type
_entity.pdbx_description
1 polymer ?
#
loop_
_entity_poly.entity_id
_entity_poly.type
_entity_poly.pdbx_seq_one_letter_code
_entity_poly.pdbx_strand_id
1 'polypeptide(L)'
;MVTKQLTKETGTEGKIRVTTEELVKQICKEQGIRVAKLAAALGQSRQNFYKKLQRDTLTAQEWQEAAKVLGVEFDQGFVLPDGTRMGVSEKREKRTVLPLMGSTFLPGKAEETVKQFEDPKLQEIAWGELYFFRAQAESCIQSVEKYQTSEDPILRLSADMLSTFANFTLGNGKEAQMARKDVAQILRKYLEKEEDPETIASCLFAYYVTSVLIHILPEEGTPPLDRYLSYLPVGQRLFAISMLGHVAYLKGEYARAQGMVQTAMAMTEKIYPIPMIYLYCVAAMCQINQKDQEGARQSVTEGWEMARKDKFLEPFIEYHGLLQGVLEASIRKSEPEVYKKLVDGVIAFSRGWMKIHNPQMQKAVTDLLTPLEYSIAMLACRDWTNQEIGEHLGLSVNTVKHYVSGILEKLHIDKREKIKE
;
A
#
# COMPACT_ATOMS: atom_id res chain seq x y z
N MET A 1 40.19 -17.68 -46.95
CA MET A 1 40.48 -17.24 -45.62
C MET A 1 40.30 -15.73 -45.57
N VAL A 2 39.16 -15.25 -45.12
CA VAL A 2 38.95 -13.83 -44.85
C VAL A 2 38.18 -13.77 -43.52
N THR A 3 38.93 -13.43 -42.50
CA THR A 3 38.42 -13.14 -41.17
C THR A 3 37.72 -11.80 -41.25
N LYS A 4 36.37 -11.78 -41.23
CA LYS A 4 35.63 -10.54 -41.04
C LYS A 4 35.67 -10.17 -39.55
N GLN A 5 36.51 -9.22 -39.20
CA GLN A 5 36.40 -8.45 -37.93
C GLN A 5 35.07 -7.69 -37.98
N LEU A 6 34.19 -7.99 -37.01
CA LEU A 6 33.02 -7.17 -36.74
C LEU A 6 33.47 -5.92 -35.99
N THR A 7 33.56 -4.80 -36.68
CA THR A 7 33.78 -3.47 -36.08
C THR A 7 32.53 -3.01 -35.35
N LYS A 8 32.70 -2.59 -34.11
CA LYS A 8 31.70 -1.81 -33.39
C LYS A 8 31.55 -0.43 -34.06
N GLU A 9 30.48 -0.24 -34.81
CA GLU A 9 30.02 1.09 -35.17
C GLU A 9 28.84 1.47 -34.27
N THR A 10 29.04 2.53 -33.53
CA THR A 10 28.02 3.25 -32.77
C THR A 10 27.16 4.06 -33.73
N GLY A 11 25.85 3.77 -33.75
CA GLY A 11 24.85 4.61 -34.43
C GLY A 11 24.26 4.01 -35.70
N THR A 12 23.00 3.63 -35.61
CA THR A 12 22.06 3.05 -36.56
C THR A 12 21.90 1.52 -36.50
N GLU A 13 20.66 1.08 -36.28
CA GLU A 13 20.27 -0.31 -36.03
C GLU A 13 20.63 -1.27 -37.20
N GLY A 14 21.81 -1.86 -37.09
CA GLY A 14 22.20 -2.99 -37.96
C GLY A 14 21.67 -4.30 -37.37
N LYS A 15 20.56 -4.86 -37.86
CA LYS A 15 20.07 -6.18 -37.49
C LYS A 15 21.06 -7.26 -37.97
N ILE A 16 21.88 -7.79 -37.05
CA ILE A 16 22.71 -8.97 -37.32
C ILE A 16 21.80 -10.19 -37.24
N ARG A 17 21.56 -10.88 -38.36
CA ARG A 17 20.86 -12.18 -38.38
C ARG A 17 21.89 -13.30 -38.33
N VAL A 18 21.93 -14.03 -37.22
CA VAL A 18 22.76 -15.22 -37.02
C VAL A 18 21.87 -16.40 -36.59
N THR A 19 22.34 -17.62 -36.79
CA THR A 19 21.62 -18.79 -36.29
C THR A 19 21.66 -18.82 -34.74
N THR A 20 20.68 -19.49 -34.12
CA THR A 20 20.63 -19.69 -32.67
C THR A 20 21.93 -20.28 -32.13
N GLU A 21 22.53 -21.23 -32.85
CA GLU A 21 23.80 -21.84 -32.44
C GLU A 21 24.96 -20.82 -32.49
N GLU A 22 25.04 -19.99 -33.52
CA GLU A 22 26.06 -18.94 -33.65
C GLU A 22 25.89 -17.87 -32.57
N LEU A 23 24.66 -17.43 -32.34
CA LEU A 23 24.32 -16.45 -31.31
C LEU A 23 24.78 -16.90 -29.92
N VAL A 24 24.38 -18.13 -29.50
CA VAL A 24 24.75 -18.67 -28.19
C VAL A 24 26.26 -18.85 -28.08
N LYS A 25 26.94 -19.31 -29.12
CA LYS A 25 28.40 -19.45 -29.13
C LYS A 25 29.10 -18.11 -28.99
N GLN A 26 28.59 -17.08 -29.66
CA GLN A 26 29.15 -15.72 -29.61
C GLN A 26 28.99 -15.12 -28.21
N ILE A 27 27.78 -15.13 -27.63
CA ILE A 27 27.55 -14.63 -26.29
C ILE A 27 28.38 -15.40 -25.26
N CYS A 28 28.40 -16.72 -25.34
CA CYS A 28 29.24 -17.55 -24.47
C CYS A 28 30.73 -17.16 -24.54
N LYS A 29 31.23 -16.85 -25.73
CA LYS A 29 32.62 -16.40 -25.93
C LYS A 29 32.85 -15.02 -25.30
N GLU A 30 31.94 -14.08 -25.48
CA GLU A 30 32.00 -12.73 -24.93
C GLU A 30 31.94 -12.74 -23.38
N GLN A 31 31.13 -13.61 -22.80
CA GLN A 31 30.99 -13.75 -21.36
C GLN A 31 31.99 -14.73 -20.73
N GLY A 32 32.92 -15.30 -21.50
CA GLY A 32 33.93 -16.23 -21.00
C GLY A 32 33.40 -17.58 -20.48
N ILE A 33 32.19 -17.95 -20.86
CA ILE A 33 31.47 -19.16 -20.44
C ILE A 33 31.53 -20.22 -21.55
N ARG A 34 31.89 -21.46 -21.23
CA ARG A 34 31.83 -22.53 -22.22
C ARG A 34 30.40 -23.00 -22.41
N VAL A 35 29.99 -23.26 -23.68
CA VAL A 35 28.63 -23.76 -24.02
C VAL A 35 28.25 -25.00 -23.22
N ALA A 36 29.25 -25.90 -22.95
CA ALA A 36 29.03 -27.09 -22.12
C ALA A 36 28.69 -26.76 -20.65
N LYS A 37 29.25 -25.65 -20.11
CA LYS A 37 28.95 -25.18 -18.75
C LYS A 37 27.54 -24.55 -18.71
N LEU A 38 27.16 -23.81 -19.77
CA LEU A 38 25.81 -23.30 -19.93
C LEU A 38 24.78 -24.45 -19.97
N ALA A 39 25.02 -25.48 -20.81
CA ALA A 39 24.14 -26.64 -20.89
C ALA A 39 23.96 -27.34 -19.54
N ALA A 40 25.06 -27.54 -18.79
CA ALA A 40 25.01 -28.14 -17.45
C ALA A 40 24.22 -27.27 -16.45
N ALA A 41 24.36 -25.95 -16.49
CA ALA A 41 23.63 -25.00 -15.64
C ALA A 41 22.12 -25.04 -15.94
N LEU A 42 21.72 -25.31 -17.17
CA LEU A 42 20.33 -25.52 -17.60
C LEU A 42 19.81 -26.94 -17.33
N GLY A 43 20.56 -27.77 -16.61
CA GLY A 43 20.18 -29.17 -16.31
C GLY A 43 20.16 -30.09 -17.56
N GLN A 44 20.82 -29.69 -18.65
CA GLN A 44 20.81 -30.43 -19.91
C GLN A 44 22.15 -31.08 -20.24
N SER A 45 22.11 -32.26 -20.88
CA SER A 45 23.34 -32.85 -21.47
C SER A 45 23.84 -31.98 -22.63
N ARG A 46 25.16 -31.92 -22.79
CA ARG A 46 25.78 -31.18 -23.91
C ARG A 46 25.20 -31.55 -25.26
N GLN A 47 24.96 -32.83 -25.52
CA GLN A 47 24.40 -33.29 -26.81
C GLN A 47 22.97 -32.85 -27.03
N ASN A 48 22.14 -32.89 -25.97
CA ASN A 48 20.74 -32.46 -26.05
C ASN A 48 20.67 -30.96 -26.31
N PHE A 49 21.45 -30.16 -25.59
CA PHE A 49 21.49 -28.72 -25.76
C PHE A 49 21.95 -28.32 -27.18
N TYR A 50 23.03 -28.93 -27.69
CA TYR A 50 23.46 -28.69 -29.08
C TYR A 50 22.41 -29.07 -30.12
N LYS A 51 21.66 -30.17 -29.93
CA LYS A 51 20.54 -30.53 -30.81
C LYS A 51 19.43 -29.47 -30.80
N LYS A 52 19.13 -28.92 -29.64
CA LYS A 52 18.15 -27.82 -29.51
C LYS A 52 18.60 -26.55 -30.23
N LEU A 53 19.88 -26.18 -30.05
CA LEU A 53 20.46 -25.02 -30.74
C LEU A 53 20.41 -25.17 -32.28
N GLN A 54 20.75 -26.35 -32.79
CA GLN A 54 20.74 -26.64 -34.23
C GLN A 54 19.32 -26.68 -34.84
N ARG A 55 18.33 -27.10 -34.00
CA ARG A 55 16.93 -27.21 -34.44
C ARG A 55 16.11 -25.95 -34.15
N ASP A 56 16.71 -24.98 -33.51
CA ASP A 56 16.04 -23.74 -33.08
C ASP A 56 14.81 -24.01 -32.18
N THR A 57 14.96 -24.93 -31.21
CA THR A 57 13.86 -25.42 -30.36
C THR A 57 14.02 -25.05 -28.89
N LEU A 58 14.84 -24.04 -28.55
CA LEU A 58 14.88 -23.49 -27.20
C LEU A 58 13.55 -22.79 -26.89
N THR A 59 12.98 -23.12 -25.76
CA THR A 59 11.78 -22.43 -25.26
C THR A 59 12.14 -21.03 -24.75
N ALA A 60 11.15 -20.15 -24.63
CA ALA A 60 11.34 -18.80 -24.05
C ALA A 60 11.93 -18.89 -22.62
N GLN A 61 11.47 -19.87 -21.83
CA GLN A 61 12.00 -20.13 -20.48
C GLN A 61 13.48 -20.54 -20.51
N GLU A 62 13.87 -21.43 -21.42
CA GLU A 62 15.27 -21.85 -21.55
C GLU A 62 16.18 -20.70 -22.00
N TRP A 63 15.66 -19.77 -22.83
CA TRP A 63 16.36 -18.55 -23.20
C TRP A 63 16.56 -17.62 -22.00
N GLN A 64 15.54 -17.45 -21.15
CA GLN A 64 15.61 -16.65 -19.94
C GLN A 64 16.62 -17.24 -18.92
N GLU A 65 16.57 -18.55 -18.71
CA GLU A 65 17.53 -19.23 -17.82
C GLU A 65 18.97 -19.14 -18.36
N ALA A 66 19.14 -19.26 -19.69
CA ALA A 66 20.44 -19.08 -20.33
C ALA A 66 20.97 -17.65 -20.16
N ALA A 67 20.12 -16.64 -20.31
CA ALA A 67 20.47 -15.24 -20.12
C ALA A 67 20.95 -14.96 -18.68
N LYS A 68 20.26 -15.50 -17.67
CA LYS A 68 20.68 -15.42 -16.25
C LYS A 68 22.06 -16.01 -16.02
N VAL A 69 22.34 -17.19 -16.57
CA VAL A 69 23.65 -17.87 -16.43
C VAL A 69 24.75 -17.09 -17.16
N LEU A 70 24.41 -16.45 -18.28
CA LEU A 70 25.34 -15.67 -19.08
C LEU A 70 25.53 -14.23 -18.59
N GLY A 71 24.69 -13.77 -17.65
CA GLY A 71 24.73 -12.38 -17.14
C GLY A 71 24.32 -11.34 -18.20
N VAL A 72 23.43 -11.72 -19.15
CA VAL A 72 22.89 -10.84 -20.20
C VAL A 72 21.39 -10.77 -20.13
N GLU A 73 20.79 -9.71 -20.68
CA GLU A 73 19.34 -9.61 -20.83
C GLU A 73 18.86 -10.34 -22.09
N PHE A 74 17.76 -11.10 -21.94
CA PHE A 74 17.05 -11.71 -23.07
C PHE A 74 15.75 -10.97 -23.27
N ASP A 75 15.63 -10.28 -24.43
CA ASP A 75 14.44 -9.54 -24.80
C ASP A 75 13.78 -10.21 -26.02
N GLN A 76 12.53 -10.64 -25.85
CA GLN A 76 11.72 -11.24 -26.89
C GLN A 76 10.52 -10.35 -27.19
N GLY A 77 10.37 -9.86 -28.42
CA GLY A 77 9.31 -8.95 -28.76
C GLY A 77 8.98 -8.89 -30.25
N PHE A 78 7.89 -8.20 -30.55
CA PHE A 78 7.46 -7.84 -31.90
C PHE A 78 7.93 -6.42 -32.23
N VAL A 79 8.34 -6.19 -33.44
CA VAL A 79 8.61 -4.86 -33.99
C VAL A 79 7.44 -4.47 -34.86
N LEU A 80 6.70 -3.43 -34.49
CA LEU A 80 5.59 -2.88 -35.25
C LEU A 80 6.10 -2.17 -36.53
N PRO A 81 5.24 -1.92 -37.53
CA PRO A 81 5.64 -1.26 -38.79
C PRO A 81 6.20 0.16 -38.59
N ASP A 82 5.84 0.85 -37.50
CA ASP A 82 6.34 2.17 -37.12
C ASP A 82 7.69 2.13 -36.37
N GLY A 83 8.28 0.93 -36.17
CA GLY A 83 9.52 0.73 -35.46
C GLY A 83 9.35 0.54 -33.95
N THR A 84 8.15 0.70 -33.41
CA THR A 84 7.87 0.47 -31.98
C THR A 84 8.12 -0.98 -31.64
N ARG A 85 8.87 -1.25 -30.59
CA ARG A 85 9.17 -2.59 -30.09
C ARG A 85 8.23 -2.95 -28.95
N MET A 86 7.43 -4.01 -29.11
CA MET A 86 6.60 -4.60 -28.08
C MET A 86 7.21 -5.95 -27.67
N GLY A 87 7.83 -5.99 -26.49
CA GLY A 87 8.48 -7.19 -25.96
C GLY A 87 7.70 -7.81 -24.81
N VAL A 88 7.84 -9.12 -24.64
CA VAL A 88 7.53 -9.78 -23.37
C VAL A 88 8.74 -9.56 -22.47
N SER A 89 8.74 -8.49 -21.69
CA SER A 89 9.75 -8.34 -20.66
C SER A 89 9.63 -9.53 -19.71
N GLU A 90 10.78 -10.07 -19.23
CA GLU A 90 10.73 -10.86 -18.00
C GLU A 90 9.85 -10.11 -17.01
N LYS A 91 9.03 -10.86 -16.25
CA LYS A 91 8.47 -10.34 -15.01
C LYS A 91 9.65 -10.06 -14.06
N ARG A 92 10.39 -8.98 -14.29
CA ARG A 92 11.04 -8.31 -13.17
C ARG A 92 9.91 -8.09 -12.19
N GLU A 93 10.04 -8.61 -10.98
CA GLU A 93 9.15 -8.17 -9.90
C GLU A 93 9.14 -6.66 -10.00
N LYS A 94 7.99 -6.09 -10.44
CA LYS A 94 7.91 -4.64 -10.62
C LYS A 94 8.25 -4.06 -9.28
N ARG A 95 9.42 -3.45 -9.17
CA ARG A 95 9.80 -2.75 -7.95
C ARG A 95 8.72 -1.71 -7.66
N THR A 96 8.07 -1.86 -6.55
CA THR A 96 6.89 -1.06 -6.21
C THR A 96 7.07 -0.39 -4.86
N VAL A 97 6.47 0.78 -4.72
CA VAL A 97 6.34 1.45 -3.43
C VAL A 97 5.54 0.53 -2.50
N LEU A 98 5.99 0.36 -1.26
CA LEU A 98 5.35 -0.53 -0.27
C LEU A 98 5.10 -1.94 -0.81
N PRO A 99 6.16 -2.75 -1.01
CA PRO A 99 6.06 -4.04 -1.71
C PRO A 99 5.17 -5.07 -0.99
N LEU A 100 5.16 -5.13 0.36
CA LEU A 100 4.30 -6.05 1.11
C LEU A 100 2.83 -5.70 0.93
N MET A 101 2.49 -4.41 1.04
CA MET A 101 1.13 -3.92 0.86
C MET A 101 0.57 -4.28 -0.51
N GLY A 102 1.40 -4.22 -1.57
CA GLY A 102 1.04 -4.59 -2.92
C GLY A 102 1.02 -6.10 -3.21
N SER A 103 1.44 -6.95 -2.25
CA SER A 103 1.61 -8.39 -2.45
C SER A 103 0.36 -9.23 -2.18
N THR A 104 0.27 -10.37 -2.88
CA THR A 104 -0.74 -11.40 -2.59
C THR A 104 -0.18 -12.40 -1.57
N PHE A 105 -0.92 -12.64 -0.51
CA PHE A 105 -0.62 -13.70 0.44
C PHE A 105 -1.89 -14.16 1.16
N LEU A 106 -1.85 -15.32 1.81
CA LEU A 106 -2.94 -15.76 2.67
C LEU A 106 -2.83 -15.10 4.04
N PRO A 107 -3.93 -14.67 4.66
CA PRO A 107 -3.91 -14.15 6.02
C PRO A 107 -3.18 -15.09 6.99
N GLY A 108 -2.21 -14.57 7.74
CA GLY A 108 -1.28 -15.30 8.59
C GLY A 108 0.08 -15.62 7.92
N LYS A 109 0.29 -15.18 6.68
CA LYS A 109 1.51 -15.45 5.91
C LYS A 109 2.33 -14.20 5.53
N ALA A 110 2.02 -13.05 6.12
CA ALA A 110 2.72 -11.82 5.81
C ALA A 110 4.24 -11.91 6.05
N GLU A 111 4.66 -12.48 7.18
CA GLU A 111 6.09 -12.62 7.52
C GLU A 111 6.83 -13.58 6.59
N GLU A 112 6.17 -14.67 6.17
CA GLU A 112 6.74 -15.59 5.18
C GLU A 112 6.90 -14.89 3.82
N THR A 113 5.93 -14.04 3.45
CA THR A 113 5.97 -13.25 2.23
C THR A 113 7.11 -12.23 2.25
N VAL A 114 7.33 -11.54 3.38
CA VAL A 114 8.48 -10.63 3.52
C VAL A 114 9.80 -11.33 3.28
N LYS A 115 9.97 -12.55 3.81
CA LYS A 115 11.20 -13.36 3.65
C LYS A 115 11.46 -13.81 2.21
N GLN A 116 10.47 -13.75 1.32
CA GLN A 116 10.57 -14.17 -0.08
C GLN A 116 11.04 -13.07 -1.03
N PHE A 117 11.09 -11.80 -0.59
CA PHE A 117 11.63 -10.73 -1.43
C PHE A 117 13.12 -10.96 -1.71
N GLU A 118 13.48 -11.03 -3.00
CA GLU A 118 14.86 -11.27 -3.44
C GLU A 118 15.74 -10.02 -3.33
N ASP A 119 15.19 -8.82 -3.56
CA ASP A 119 15.91 -7.55 -3.37
C ASP A 119 16.02 -7.24 -1.86
N PRO A 120 17.24 -7.26 -1.27
CA PRO A 120 17.42 -7.02 0.17
C PRO A 120 16.87 -5.66 0.63
N LYS A 121 16.91 -4.64 -0.23
CA LYS A 121 16.42 -3.29 0.11
C LYS A 121 14.89 -3.25 0.14
N LEU A 122 14.24 -3.90 -0.83
CA LEU A 122 12.78 -4.06 -0.81
C LEU A 122 12.32 -4.95 0.33
N GLN A 123 13.10 -5.98 0.68
CA GLN A 123 12.82 -6.81 1.84
C GLN A 123 12.87 -6.02 3.15
N GLU A 124 13.85 -5.13 3.32
CA GLU A 124 13.92 -4.24 4.50
C GLU A 124 12.75 -3.26 4.56
N ILE A 125 12.32 -2.69 3.42
CA ILE A 125 11.09 -1.88 3.35
C ILE A 125 9.88 -2.74 3.75
N ALA A 126 9.77 -3.96 3.24
CA ALA A 126 8.66 -4.87 3.57
C ALA A 126 8.64 -5.25 5.06
N TRP A 127 9.79 -5.37 5.72
CA TRP A 127 9.87 -5.50 7.18
C TRP A 127 9.37 -4.24 7.88
N GLY A 128 9.73 -3.06 7.40
CA GLY A 128 9.20 -1.78 7.90
C GLY A 128 7.67 -1.72 7.79
N GLU A 129 7.11 -2.15 6.65
CA GLU A 129 5.65 -2.26 6.46
C GLU A 129 5.02 -3.22 7.47
N LEU A 130 5.61 -4.41 7.65
CA LEU A 130 5.11 -5.41 8.59
C LEU A 130 5.08 -4.87 10.03
N TYR A 131 6.15 -4.18 10.45
CA TYR A 131 6.20 -3.52 11.76
C TYR A 131 5.15 -2.43 11.86
N PHE A 132 5.01 -1.60 10.83
CA PHE A 132 3.99 -0.55 10.77
C PHE A 132 2.58 -1.13 10.96
N PHE A 133 2.18 -2.09 10.12
CA PHE A 133 0.85 -2.69 10.23
C PHE A 133 0.59 -3.40 11.56
N ARG A 134 1.64 -3.85 12.24
CA ARG A 134 1.58 -4.41 13.61
C ARG A 134 1.59 -3.34 14.72
N ALA A 135 1.49 -2.06 14.38
CA ALA A 135 1.58 -0.93 15.31
C ALA A 135 2.90 -0.90 16.12
N GLN A 136 4.02 -1.23 15.47
CA GLN A 136 5.37 -1.24 16.03
C GLN A 136 6.18 -0.08 15.42
N ALA A 137 5.78 1.16 15.75
CA ALA A 137 6.26 2.37 15.07
C ALA A 137 7.79 2.58 15.18
N GLU A 138 8.42 2.30 16.33
CA GLU A 138 9.88 2.41 16.49
C GLU A 138 10.63 1.44 15.60
N SER A 139 10.20 0.17 15.53
CA SER A 139 10.82 -0.84 14.66
C SER A 139 10.63 -0.50 13.18
N CYS A 140 9.48 0.08 12.83
CA CYS A 140 9.22 0.57 11.49
C CYS A 140 10.25 1.64 11.11
N ILE A 141 10.42 2.71 11.92
CA ILE A 141 11.39 3.78 11.65
C ILE A 141 12.80 3.23 11.52
N GLN A 142 13.25 2.40 12.47
CA GLN A 142 14.60 1.80 12.42
C GLN A 142 14.88 1.03 11.12
N SER A 143 13.85 0.41 10.54
CA SER A 143 14.00 -0.35 9.29
C SER A 143 14.11 0.56 8.06
N VAL A 144 13.47 1.74 8.06
CA VAL A 144 13.29 2.53 6.84
C VAL A 144 14.01 3.87 6.82
N GLU A 145 14.44 4.44 7.97
CA GLU A 145 15.00 5.79 8.07
C GLU A 145 16.18 6.04 7.12
N LYS A 146 17.05 5.04 6.91
CA LYS A 146 18.20 5.15 6.01
C LYS A 146 17.80 5.34 4.53
N TYR A 147 16.57 5.00 4.16
CA TYR A 147 16.07 5.12 2.79
C TYR A 147 15.41 6.47 2.50
N GLN A 148 15.15 7.31 3.51
CA GLN A 148 14.60 8.67 3.31
C GLN A 148 15.51 9.58 2.49
N THR A 149 16.82 9.30 2.45
CA THR A 149 17.80 10.00 1.64
C THR A 149 18.23 9.24 0.39
N SER A 150 17.53 8.15 0.04
CA SER A 150 17.86 7.32 -1.11
C SER A 150 17.64 8.09 -2.42
N GLU A 151 18.55 7.89 -3.38
CA GLU A 151 18.37 8.38 -4.75
C GLU A 151 17.31 7.54 -5.52
N ASP A 152 17.06 6.31 -5.07
CA ASP A 152 16.03 5.43 -5.61
C ASP A 152 14.64 5.91 -5.14
N PRO A 153 13.78 6.38 -6.06
CA PRO A 153 12.49 6.98 -5.69
C PRO A 153 11.53 5.98 -5.05
N ILE A 154 11.60 4.69 -5.40
CA ILE A 154 10.74 3.64 -4.82
C ILE A 154 11.07 3.42 -3.35
N LEU A 155 12.36 3.33 -3.01
CA LEU A 155 12.79 3.19 -1.62
C LEU A 155 12.49 4.45 -0.81
N ARG A 156 12.76 5.63 -1.39
CA ARG A 156 12.54 6.91 -0.72
C ARG A 156 11.05 7.16 -0.44
N LEU A 157 10.18 7.00 -1.45
CA LEU A 157 8.73 7.13 -1.27
C LEU A 157 8.19 6.14 -0.24
N SER A 158 8.65 4.88 -0.26
CA SER A 158 8.23 3.88 0.73
C SER A 158 8.63 4.29 2.14
N ALA A 159 9.88 4.72 2.31
CA ALA A 159 10.40 5.16 3.61
C ALA A 159 9.67 6.40 4.14
N ASP A 160 9.41 7.39 3.28
CA ASP A 160 8.72 8.62 3.68
C ASP A 160 7.25 8.37 4.01
N MET A 161 6.56 7.47 3.28
CA MET A 161 5.20 7.06 3.62
C MET A 161 5.14 6.42 5.01
N LEU A 162 5.99 5.42 5.26
CA LEU A 162 6.04 4.72 6.56
C LEU A 162 6.46 5.67 7.68
N SER A 163 7.47 6.52 7.44
CA SER A 163 7.94 7.51 8.41
C SER A 163 6.89 8.55 8.74
N THR A 164 6.06 8.96 7.77
CA THR A 164 4.96 9.89 8.01
C THR A 164 4.05 9.35 9.12
N PHE A 165 3.52 8.16 8.97
CA PHE A 165 2.53 7.60 9.90
C PHE A 165 3.15 7.08 11.20
N ALA A 166 4.30 6.41 11.14
CA ALA A 166 4.98 5.93 12.35
C ALA A 166 5.38 7.10 13.26
N ASN A 167 5.83 8.22 12.71
CA ASN A 167 6.14 9.41 13.50
C ASN A 167 4.90 10.11 14.06
N PHE A 168 3.71 9.97 13.45
CA PHE A 168 2.47 10.42 14.11
C PHE A 168 2.23 9.66 15.39
N THR A 169 2.30 8.34 15.34
CA THR A 169 2.12 7.48 16.52
C THR A 169 3.16 7.76 17.61
N LEU A 170 4.41 8.05 17.22
CA LEU A 170 5.48 8.42 18.16
C LEU A 170 5.39 9.86 18.69
N GLY A 171 4.46 10.67 18.16
CA GLY A 171 4.32 12.07 18.54
C GLY A 171 5.39 13.00 17.96
N ASN A 172 6.19 12.55 17.02
CA ASN A 172 7.25 13.27 16.31
C ASN A 172 6.66 14.06 15.13
N GLY A 173 5.82 15.04 15.41
CA GLY A 173 5.06 15.76 14.39
C GLY A 173 5.91 16.52 13.36
N LYS A 174 7.12 16.96 13.73
CA LYS A 174 8.04 17.62 12.78
C LYS A 174 8.57 16.63 11.74
N GLU A 175 9.02 15.48 12.20
CA GLU A 175 9.55 14.40 11.37
C GLU A 175 8.48 13.86 10.41
N ALA A 176 7.26 13.66 10.92
CA ALA A 176 6.11 13.28 10.10
C ALA A 176 5.80 14.31 9.01
N GLN A 177 5.81 15.61 9.35
CA GLN A 177 5.59 16.68 8.37
C GLN A 177 6.73 16.78 7.35
N MET A 178 7.98 16.54 7.75
CA MET A 178 9.12 16.55 6.85
C MET A 178 9.00 15.41 5.82
N ALA A 179 8.74 14.19 6.26
CA ALA A 179 8.55 13.04 5.37
C ALA A 179 7.40 13.27 4.39
N ARG A 180 6.24 13.77 4.86
CA ARG A 180 5.09 14.10 3.99
C ARG A 180 5.43 15.19 2.97
N LYS A 181 6.17 16.24 3.35
CA LYS A 181 6.62 17.30 2.43
C LYS A 181 7.57 16.75 1.38
N ASP A 182 8.44 15.81 1.74
CA ASP A 182 9.35 15.18 0.79
C ASP A 182 8.59 14.41 -0.30
N VAL A 183 7.58 13.61 0.07
CA VAL A 183 6.68 12.96 -0.90
C VAL A 183 6.07 13.98 -1.87
N ALA A 184 5.57 15.11 -1.37
CA ALA A 184 4.98 16.15 -2.22
C ALA A 184 6.02 16.80 -3.14
N GLN A 185 7.26 17.01 -2.68
CA GLN A 185 8.34 17.55 -3.49
C GLN A 185 8.78 16.57 -4.59
N ILE A 186 8.86 15.27 -4.25
CA ILE A 186 9.16 14.22 -5.23
C ILE A 186 8.09 14.22 -6.34
N LEU A 187 6.80 14.25 -5.98
CA LEU A 187 5.72 14.31 -6.97
C LEU A 187 5.87 15.52 -7.90
N ARG A 188 6.09 16.73 -7.36
CA ARG A 188 6.26 17.95 -8.16
C ARG A 188 7.43 17.82 -9.13
N LYS A 189 8.58 17.34 -8.65
CA LYS A 189 9.79 17.12 -9.45
C LYS A 189 9.55 16.21 -10.65
N TYR A 190 8.79 15.10 -10.45
CA TYR A 190 8.51 14.14 -11.51
C TYR A 190 7.44 14.65 -12.49
N LEU A 191 6.46 15.41 -12.02
CA LEU A 191 5.49 16.07 -12.88
C LEU A 191 6.14 17.14 -13.78
N GLU A 192 7.09 17.93 -13.25
CA GLU A 192 7.82 18.94 -14.02
C GLU A 192 8.73 18.34 -15.11
N LYS A 193 9.22 17.12 -14.89
CA LYS A 193 10.09 16.42 -15.84
C LYS A 193 9.32 15.60 -16.88
N GLU A 194 7.99 15.57 -16.81
CA GLU A 194 7.13 14.73 -17.66
C GLU A 194 7.62 13.26 -17.72
N GLU A 195 7.97 12.71 -16.54
CA GLU A 195 8.42 11.33 -16.41
C GLU A 195 7.34 10.33 -16.86
N ASP A 196 7.74 9.08 -17.04
CA ASP A 196 6.82 8.04 -17.49
C ASP A 196 5.59 7.88 -16.57
N PRO A 197 4.43 7.48 -17.12
CA PRO A 197 3.19 7.41 -16.35
C PRO A 197 3.23 6.43 -15.16
N GLU A 198 4.08 5.39 -15.17
CA GLU A 198 4.21 4.44 -14.05
C GLU A 198 4.90 5.11 -12.85
N THR A 199 5.95 5.90 -13.12
CA THR A 199 6.65 6.69 -12.10
C THR A 199 5.72 7.74 -11.50
N ILE A 200 4.99 8.50 -12.34
CA ILE A 200 4.00 9.48 -11.88
C ILE A 200 2.91 8.80 -11.05
N ALA A 201 2.40 7.64 -11.48
CA ALA A 201 1.39 6.88 -10.74
C ALA A 201 1.88 6.51 -9.33
N SER A 202 3.13 6.05 -9.19
CA SER A 202 3.75 5.70 -7.90
C SER A 202 3.89 6.93 -6.98
N CYS A 203 4.28 8.08 -7.53
CA CYS A 203 4.39 9.34 -6.78
C CYS A 203 3.01 9.86 -6.35
N LEU A 204 2.01 9.83 -7.24
CA LEU A 204 0.64 10.20 -6.93
C LEU A 204 0.04 9.29 -5.87
N PHE A 205 0.26 7.98 -5.98
CA PHE A 205 -0.17 7.00 -4.98
C PHE A 205 0.37 7.38 -3.59
N ALA A 206 1.68 7.59 -3.47
CA ALA A 206 2.31 7.97 -2.21
C ALA A 206 1.76 9.30 -1.65
N TYR A 207 1.55 10.28 -2.50
CA TYR A 207 1.00 11.59 -2.13
C TYR A 207 -0.44 11.47 -1.64
N TYR A 208 -1.30 10.71 -2.33
CA TYR A 208 -2.69 10.49 -1.91
C TYR A 208 -2.75 9.76 -0.57
N VAL A 209 -1.95 8.71 -0.39
CA VAL A 209 -1.92 7.95 0.87
C VAL A 209 -1.51 8.87 2.03
N THR A 210 -0.40 9.58 1.92
CA THR A 210 0.12 10.46 2.98
C THR A 210 -0.74 11.71 3.24
N SER A 211 -1.73 11.98 2.40
CA SER A 211 -2.67 13.09 2.59
C SER A 211 -4.03 12.59 3.08
N VAL A 212 -4.62 11.62 2.38
CA VAL A 212 -6.02 11.21 2.59
C VAL A 212 -6.21 10.46 3.91
N LEU A 213 -5.26 9.60 4.32
CA LEU A 213 -5.35 8.89 5.60
C LEU A 213 -5.37 9.84 6.81
N ILE A 214 -4.82 11.03 6.67
CA ILE A 214 -4.90 12.07 7.71
C ILE A 214 -5.97 13.13 7.41
N HIS A 215 -6.94 12.79 6.55
CA HIS A 215 -8.10 13.62 6.20
C HIS A 215 -7.74 14.95 5.51
N ILE A 216 -6.61 15.03 4.84
CA ILE A 216 -6.23 16.17 4.01
C ILE A 216 -6.57 15.83 2.55
N LEU A 217 -7.45 16.62 1.93
CA LEU A 217 -7.72 16.49 0.51
C LEU A 217 -6.49 16.88 -0.32
N PRO A 218 -6.25 16.21 -1.48
CA PRO A 218 -5.19 16.64 -2.39
C PRO A 218 -5.33 18.11 -2.79
N GLU A 219 -4.18 18.79 -2.94
CA GLU A 219 -4.13 20.21 -3.32
C GLU A 219 -4.75 20.42 -4.71
N GLU A 220 -5.35 21.58 -4.92
CA GLU A 220 -5.89 21.98 -6.22
C GLU A 220 -4.76 21.98 -7.27
N GLY A 221 -5.05 21.44 -8.46
CA GLY A 221 -4.05 21.26 -9.51
C GLY A 221 -3.29 19.94 -9.44
N THR A 222 -3.39 19.13 -8.37
CA THR A 222 -2.84 17.79 -8.33
C THR A 222 -3.56 16.89 -9.36
N PRO A 223 -2.82 16.15 -10.22
CA PRO A 223 -3.46 15.20 -11.15
C PRO A 223 -4.34 14.20 -10.40
N PRO A 224 -5.54 13.91 -10.91
CA PRO A 224 -6.44 12.97 -10.26
C PRO A 224 -5.91 11.54 -10.37
N LEU A 225 -5.80 10.85 -9.21
CA LEU A 225 -5.23 9.49 -9.10
C LEU A 225 -5.98 8.44 -9.91
N ASP A 226 -7.30 8.62 -10.13
CA ASP A 226 -8.12 7.69 -10.91
C ASP A 226 -7.65 7.52 -12.35
N ARG A 227 -7.05 8.55 -12.98
CA ARG A 227 -6.47 8.49 -14.31
C ARG A 227 -5.20 7.63 -14.39
N TYR A 228 -4.57 7.37 -13.26
CA TYR A 228 -3.30 6.64 -13.16
C TYR A 228 -3.43 5.22 -12.60
N LEU A 229 -4.64 4.78 -12.26
CA LEU A 229 -4.88 3.45 -11.68
C LEU A 229 -4.38 2.30 -12.54
N SER A 230 -4.45 2.41 -13.87
CA SER A 230 -4.01 1.37 -14.80
C SER A 230 -2.49 1.15 -14.78
N TYR A 231 -1.73 2.15 -14.38
CA TYR A 231 -0.26 2.09 -14.27
C TYR A 231 0.22 1.49 -12.94
N LEU A 232 -0.66 1.40 -11.93
CA LEU A 232 -0.35 0.79 -10.64
C LEU A 232 -0.50 -0.73 -10.69
N PRO A 233 0.38 -1.50 -10.03
CA PRO A 233 0.16 -2.92 -9.76
C PRO A 233 -1.17 -3.17 -9.04
N VAL A 234 -1.73 -4.37 -9.19
CA VAL A 234 -3.10 -4.68 -8.71
C VAL A 234 -3.29 -4.35 -7.23
N GLY A 235 -2.37 -4.77 -6.35
CA GLY A 235 -2.48 -4.48 -4.91
C GLY A 235 -2.45 -2.99 -4.59
N GLN A 236 -1.54 -2.23 -5.21
CA GLN A 236 -1.49 -0.77 -5.05
C GLN A 236 -2.72 -0.08 -5.65
N ARG A 237 -3.25 -0.59 -6.76
CA ARG A 237 -4.49 -0.10 -7.37
C ARG A 237 -5.68 -0.28 -6.43
N LEU A 238 -5.80 -1.42 -5.77
CA LEU A 238 -6.83 -1.67 -4.76
C LEU A 238 -6.72 -0.69 -3.59
N PHE A 239 -5.50 -0.48 -3.10
CA PHE A 239 -5.26 0.50 -2.04
C PHE A 239 -5.55 1.94 -2.52
N ALA A 240 -5.19 2.30 -3.74
CA ALA A 240 -5.52 3.59 -4.35
C ALA A 240 -7.04 3.80 -4.44
N ILE A 241 -7.82 2.75 -4.76
CA ILE A 241 -9.29 2.82 -4.78
C ILE A 241 -9.84 3.04 -3.36
N SER A 242 -9.24 2.45 -2.31
CA SER A 242 -9.64 2.77 -0.93
C SER A 242 -9.40 4.25 -0.60
N MET A 243 -8.29 4.85 -1.07
CA MET A 243 -8.04 6.29 -0.91
C MET A 243 -9.04 7.15 -1.68
N LEU A 244 -9.37 6.79 -2.91
CA LEU A 244 -10.42 7.50 -3.69
C LEU A 244 -11.79 7.37 -3.04
N GLY A 245 -12.13 6.20 -2.49
CA GLY A 245 -13.33 6.00 -1.67
C GLY A 245 -13.34 6.88 -0.43
N HIS A 246 -12.19 6.99 0.25
CA HIS A 246 -12.04 7.88 1.41
C HIS A 246 -12.19 9.36 1.02
N VAL A 247 -11.64 9.80 -0.12
CA VAL A 247 -11.88 11.16 -0.65
C VAL A 247 -13.36 11.41 -0.90
N ALA A 248 -14.07 10.46 -1.52
CA ALA A 248 -15.50 10.57 -1.72
C ALA A 248 -16.28 10.63 -0.39
N TYR A 249 -15.87 9.82 0.60
CA TYR A 249 -16.39 9.88 1.96
C TYR A 249 -16.23 11.28 2.59
N LEU A 250 -15.04 11.88 2.53
CA LEU A 250 -14.77 13.23 3.07
C LEU A 250 -15.62 14.31 2.40
N LYS A 251 -16.06 14.07 1.16
CA LYS A 251 -17.01 14.93 0.43
C LYS A 251 -18.47 14.64 0.74
N GLY A 252 -18.78 13.68 1.62
CA GLY A 252 -20.15 13.27 1.95
C GLY A 252 -20.80 12.36 0.90
N GLU A 253 -20.07 11.90 -0.12
CA GLU A 253 -20.56 11.05 -1.22
C GLU A 253 -20.55 9.56 -0.81
N TYR A 254 -21.20 9.22 0.31
CA TYR A 254 -21.09 7.90 0.96
C TYR A 254 -21.49 6.73 0.06
N ALA A 255 -22.60 6.85 -0.67
CA ALA A 255 -23.05 5.79 -1.58
C ALA A 255 -22.07 5.55 -2.74
N ARG A 256 -21.47 6.63 -3.27
CA ARG A 256 -20.44 6.54 -4.31
C ARG A 256 -19.19 5.87 -3.77
N ALA A 257 -18.71 6.30 -2.60
CA ALA A 257 -17.55 5.70 -1.94
C ALA A 257 -17.74 4.20 -1.70
N GLN A 258 -18.91 3.80 -1.17
CA GLN A 258 -19.26 2.40 -0.94
C GLN A 258 -19.30 1.61 -2.25
N GLY A 259 -19.93 2.11 -3.29
CA GLY A 259 -19.99 1.46 -4.60
C GLY A 259 -18.61 1.24 -5.20
N MET A 260 -17.70 2.22 -5.09
CA MET A 260 -16.31 2.10 -5.57
C MET A 260 -15.57 0.94 -4.89
N VAL A 261 -15.59 0.90 -3.56
CA VAL A 261 -14.82 -0.11 -2.81
C VAL A 261 -15.44 -1.51 -2.94
N GLN A 262 -16.75 -1.63 -2.95
CA GLN A 262 -17.44 -2.92 -3.16
C GLN A 262 -17.17 -3.48 -4.56
N THR A 263 -17.19 -2.64 -5.59
CA THR A 263 -16.84 -3.05 -6.95
C THR A 263 -15.40 -3.54 -7.03
N ALA A 264 -14.45 -2.81 -6.41
CA ALA A 264 -13.04 -3.22 -6.38
C ALA A 264 -12.87 -4.60 -5.71
N MET A 265 -13.52 -4.83 -4.57
CA MET A 265 -13.50 -6.12 -3.89
C MET A 265 -14.08 -7.25 -4.75
N ALA A 266 -15.23 -7.01 -5.39
CA ALA A 266 -15.92 -8.01 -6.21
C ALA A 266 -15.15 -8.40 -7.48
N MET A 267 -14.34 -7.48 -8.04
CA MET A 267 -13.55 -7.72 -9.25
C MET A 267 -12.18 -8.36 -8.97
N THR A 268 -11.82 -8.56 -7.71
CA THR A 268 -10.50 -9.05 -7.34
C THR A 268 -10.49 -10.57 -7.22
N GLU A 269 -9.71 -11.24 -8.10
CA GLU A 269 -9.61 -12.70 -8.11
C GLU A 269 -8.64 -13.26 -7.06
N LYS A 270 -7.62 -12.48 -6.69
CA LYS A 270 -6.57 -12.85 -5.74
C LYS A 270 -6.73 -12.09 -4.43
N ILE A 271 -6.26 -12.70 -3.34
CA ILE A 271 -6.30 -12.06 -2.02
C ILE A 271 -5.10 -11.11 -1.88
N TYR A 272 -5.37 -9.84 -1.63
CA TYR A 272 -4.42 -8.80 -1.24
C TYR A 272 -4.80 -8.31 0.16
N PRO A 273 -4.31 -8.94 1.23
CA PRO A 273 -4.88 -8.75 2.57
C PRO A 273 -4.88 -7.28 3.02
N ILE A 274 -3.75 -6.58 2.87
CA ILE A 274 -3.64 -5.20 3.36
C ILE A 274 -4.60 -4.27 2.63
N PRO A 275 -4.63 -4.16 1.29
CA PRO A 275 -5.62 -3.36 0.59
C PRO A 275 -7.07 -3.74 0.91
N MET A 276 -7.35 -5.04 1.06
CA MET A 276 -8.71 -5.52 1.38
C MET A 276 -9.18 -5.02 2.75
N ILE A 277 -8.30 -5.03 3.77
CA ILE A 277 -8.62 -4.49 5.09
C ILE A 277 -9.03 -3.02 4.99
N TYR A 278 -8.28 -2.20 4.25
CA TYR A 278 -8.61 -0.79 4.04
C TYR A 278 -9.91 -0.60 3.25
N LEU A 279 -10.18 -1.41 2.23
CA LEU A 279 -11.45 -1.39 1.51
C LEU A 279 -12.64 -1.71 2.43
N TYR A 280 -12.50 -2.69 3.33
CA TYR A 280 -13.50 -2.99 4.35
C TYR A 280 -13.71 -1.84 5.35
N CYS A 281 -12.63 -1.18 5.78
CA CYS A 281 -12.73 0.00 6.65
C CYS A 281 -13.52 1.13 5.95
N VAL A 282 -13.22 1.42 4.68
CA VAL A 282 -13.95 2.43 3.91
C VAL A 282 -15.41 2.03 3.70
N ALA A 283 -15.71 0.76 3.41
CA ALA A 283 -17.09 0.27 3.31
C ALA A 283 -17.84 0.49 4.63
N ALA A 284 -17.24 0.07 5.75
CA ALA A 284 -17.84 0.19 7.07
C ALA A 284 -18.17 1.66 7.45
N MET A 285 -17.21 2.59 7.25
CA MET A 285 -17.46 4.00 7.58
C MET A 285 -18.54 4.64 6.71
N CYS A 286 -18.69 4.20 5.44
CA CYS A 286 -19.79 4.65 4.58
C CYS A 286 -21.13 4.09 5.07
N GLN A 287 -21.18 2.80 5.41
CA GLN A 287 -22.37 2.12 5.92
C GLN A 287 -22.87 2.73 7.23
N ILE A 288 -21.97 3.07 8.16
CA ILE A 288 -22.33 3.78 9.40
C ILE A 288 -23.03 5.11 9.08
N ASN A 289 -22.49 5.90 8.15
CA ASN A 289 -23.10 7.19 7.78
C ASN A 289 -24.43 7.05 7.04
N GLN A 290 -24.70 5.89 6.45
CA GLN A 290 -25.98 5.52 5.84
C GLN A 290 -26.93 4.82 6.83
N LYS A 291 -26.54 4.68 8.11
CA LYS A 291 -27.25 3.95 9.17
C LYS A 291 -27.43 2.45 8.90
N ASP A 292 -26.60 1.89 8.01
CA ASP A 292 -26.53 0.43 7.79
C ASP A 292 -25.59 -0.20 8.84
N GLN A 293 -26.12 -0.45 10.03
CA GLN A 293 -25.36 -0.97 11.16
C GLN A 293 -24.88 -2.41 10.93
N GLU A 294 -25.72 -3.24 10.31
CA GLU A 294 -25.39 -4.63 10.06
C GLU A 294 -24.29 -4.77 9.00
N GLY A 295 -24.41 -4.03 7.88
CA GLY A 295 -23.38 -3.97 6.86
C GLY A 295 -22.06 -3.46 7.43
N ALA A 296 -22.06 -2.43 8.27
CA ALA A 296 -20.87 -1.90 8.90
C ALA A 296 -20.19 -2.94 9.82
N ARG A 297 -20.98 -3.65 10.62
CA ARG A 297 -20.48 -4.71 11.50
C ARG A 297 -19.88 -5.86 10.68
N GLN A 298 -20.55 -6.28 9.62
CA GLN A 298 -20.05 -7.31 8.72
C GLN A 298 -18.70 -6.88 8.08
N SER A 299 -18.63 -5.66 7.52
CA SER A 299 -17.40 -5.16 6.91
C SER A 299 -16.23 -5.08 7.89
N VAL A 300 -16.46 -4.61 9.12
CA VAL A 300 -15.42 -4.60 10.17
C VAL A 300 -15.01 -6.03 10.54
N THR A 301 -15.96 -6.96 10.65
CA THR A 301 -15.66 -8.35 11.00
C THR A 301 -14.82 -9.03 9.92
N GLU A 302 -15.16 -8.87 8.65
CA GLU A 302 -14.39 -9.43 7.53
C GLU A 302 -12.96 -8.86 7.49
N GLY A 303 -12.82 -7.53 7.63
CA GLY A 303 -11.51 -6.88 7.71
C GLY A 303 -10.69 -7.36 8.91
N TRP A 304 -11.33 -7.51 10.08
CA TRP A 304 -10.68 -7.97 11.30
C TRP A 304 -10.22 -9.44 11.20
N GLU A 305 -11.07 -10.34 10.69
CA GLU A 305 -10.70 -11.74 10.49
C GLU A 305 -9.50 -11.92 9.56
N MET A 306 -9.34 -11.01 8.61
CA MET A 306 -8.16 -10.97 7.74
C MET A 306 -6.93 -10.42 8.48
N ALA A 307 -7.08 -9.33 9.21
CA ALA A 307 -6.00 -8.60 9.87
C ALA A 307 -5.41 -9.35 11.08
N ARG A 308 -6.25 -9.93 11.94
CA ARG A 308 -5.84 -10.52 13.22
C ARG A 308 -4.83 -11.67 13.08
N LYS A 309 -4.85 -12.40 11.96
CA LYS A 309 -3.95 -13.53 11.69
C LYS A 309 -2.49 -13.10 11.55
N ASP A 310 -2.24 -11.90 11.01
CA ASP A 310 -0.93 -11.29 10.90
C ASP A 310 -0.66 -10.22 11.98
N LYS A 311 -1.63 -10.03 12.90
CA LYS A 311 -1.60 -9.02 13.98
C LYS A 311 -1.57 -7.58 13.45
N PHE A 312 -2.26 -7.32 12.33
CA PHE A 312 -2.38 -5.98 11.76
C PHE A 312 -3.38 -5.16 12.57
N LEU A 313 -2.90 -4.14 13.27
CA LEU A 313 -3.70 -3.24 14.09
C LEU A 313 -3.83 -1.85 13.45
N GLU A 314 -2.81 -1.41 12.74
CA GLU A 314 -2.70 -0.03 12.24
C GLU A 314 -3.90 0.42 11.40
N PRO A 315 -4.47 -0.37 10.46
CA PRO A 315 -5.65 0.07 9.71
C PRO A 315 -6.84 0.44 10.60
N PHE A 316 -7.01 -0.26 11.71
CA PHE A 316 -8.10 0.02 12.67
C PHE A 316 -7.77 1.17 13.61
N ILE A 317 -6.49 1.42 13.89
CA ILE A 317 -6.03 2.59 14.63
C ILE A 317 -6.30 3.86 13.81
N GLU A 318 -5.89 3.88 12.55
CA GLU A 318 -6.08 5.00 11.63
C GLU A 318 -7.56 5.33 11.39
N TYR A 319 -8.39 4.31 11.23
CA TYR A 319 -9.81 4.47 10.93
C TYR A 319 -10.74 4.49 12.16
N HIS A 320 -10.21 4.33 13.37
CA HIS A 320 -11.01 4.20 14.61
C HIS A 320 -12.08 5.29 14.73
N GLY A 321 -11.69 6.55 14.56
CA GLY A 321 -12.61 7.69 14.66
C GLY A 321 -13.73 7.68 13.62
N LEU A 322 -13.50 7.08 12.46
CA LEU A 322 -14.46 6.96 11.36
C LEU A 322 -15.34 5.72 11.49
N LEU A 323 -14.85 4.68 12.16
CA LEU A 323 -15.59 3.45 12.45
C LEU A 323 -16.56 3.56 13.63
N GLN A 324 -16.48 4.64 14.40
CA GLN A 324 -17.50 5.10 15.36
C GLN A 324 -18.08 4.01 16.25
N GLY A 325 -17.22 3.24 16.94
CA GLY A 325 -17.61 2.28 17.93
C GLY A 325 -17.97 0.88 17.40
N VAL A 326 -17.96 0.64 16.10
CA VAL A 326 -18.15 -0.74 15.56
C VAL A 326 -17.05 -1.67 16.05
N LEU A 327 -15.81 -1.18 16.16
CA LEU A 327 -14.69 -1.96 16.71
C LEU A 327 -14.94 -2.35 18.16
N GLU A 328 -15.41 -1.43 19.00
CA GLU A 328 -15.78 -1.67 20.38
C GLU A 328 -16.86 -2.75 20.48
N ALA A 329 -17.85 -2.66 19.64
CA ALA A 329 -18.94 -3.64 19.60
C ALA A 329 -18.45 -5.03 19.15
N SER A 330 -17.52 -5.08 18.22
CA SER A 330 -17.07 -6.33 17.57
C SER A 330 -15.99 -7.06 18.36
N ILE A 331 -14.94 -6.37 18.86
CA ILE A 331 -13.72 -7.01 19.38
C ILE A 331 -13.47 -6.86 20.87
N ARG A 332 -14.04 -5.83 21.53
CA ARG A 332 -13.76 -5.56 22.95
C ARG A 332 -14.05 -6.73 23.88
N LYS A 333 -15.13 -7.49 23.62
CA LYS A 333 -15.53 -8.63 24.45
C LYS A 333 -14.82 -9.93 24.08
N SER A 334 -14.55 -10.12 22.79
CA SER A 334 -13.94 -11.36 22.26
C SER A 334 -12.43 -11.39 22.45
N GLU A 335 -11.76 -10.23 22.31
CA GLU A 335 -10.30 -10.10 22.34
C GLU A 335 -9.85 -8.90 23.19
N PRO A 336 -10.08 -8.88 24.52
CA PRO A 336 -9.89 -7.71 25.37
C PRO A 336 -8.44 -7.21 25.42
N GLU A 337 -7.45 -8.09 25.37
CA GLU A 337 -6.03 -7.73 25.37
C GLU A 337 -5.59 -7.07 24.05
N VAL A 338 -6.14 -7.53 22.94
CA VAL A 338 -5.86 -6.93 21.62
C VAL A 338 -6.57 -5.58 21.52
N TYR A 339 -7.80 -5.49 22.00
CA TYR A 339 -8.55 -4.24 22.07
C TYR A 339 -7.82 -3.18 22.89
N LYS A 340 -7.21 -3.56 24.03
CA LYS A 340 -6.40 -2.63 24.83
C LYS A 340 -5.23 -2.05 24.04
N LYS A 341 -4.47 -2.89 23.32
CA LYS A 341 -3.36 -2.43 22.48
C LYS A 341 -3.85 -1.50 21.37
N LEU A 342 -4.99 -1.82 20.77
CA LEU A 342 -5.62 -0.97 19.74
C LEU A 342 -5.97 0.40 20.32
N VAL A 343 -6.58 0.47 21.51
CA VAL A 343 -6.91 1.73 22.21
C VAL A 343 -5.67 2.56 22.50
N ASP A 344 -4.59 1.93 22.99
CA ASP A 344 -3.31 2.62 23.25
C ASP A 344 -2.75 3.23 21.95
N GLY A 345 -2.79 2.49 20.83
CA GLY A 345 -2.41 2.98 19.50
C GLY A 345 -3.29 4.13 19.01
N VAL A 346 -4.61 4.04 19.18
CA VAL A 346 -5.57 5.10 18.82
C VAL A 346 -5.28 6.40 19.55
N ILE A 347 -5.01 6.32 20.86
CA ILE A 347 -4.66 7.50 21.66
C ILE A 347 -3.36 8.14 21.16
N ALA A 348 -2.33 7.32 20.90
CA ALA A 348 -1.05 7.79 20.41
C ALA A 348 -1.19 8.45 19.01
N PHE A 349 -1.84 7.78 18.07
CA PHE A 349 -2.09 8.29 16.70
C PHE A 349 -2.91 9.58 16.74
N SER A 350 -3.99 9.64 17.52
CA SER A 350 -4.84 10.83 17.62
C SER A 350 -4.09 12.04 18.15
N ARG A 351 -3.17 11.86 19.10
CA ARG A 351 -2.32 12.97 19.58
C ARG A 351 -1.40 13.51 18.48
N GLY A 352 -0.81 12.62 17.68
CA GLY A 352 0.00 13.01 16.52
C GLY A 352 -0.84 13.75 15.46
N TRP A 353 -2.02 13.22 15.15
CA TRP A 353 -2.96 13.82 14.21
C TRP A 353 -3.37 15.24 14.63
N MET A 354 -3.72 15.43 15.91
CA MET A 354 -4.10 16.74 16.46
C MET A 354 -2.98 17.78 16.35
N LYS A 355 -1.72 17.40 16.54
CA LYS A 355 -0.57 18.30 16.41
C LYS A 355 -0.44 18.90 14.99
N ILE A 356 -0.95 18.21 13.98
CA ILE A 356 -0.91 18.65 12.58
C ILE A 356 -2.11 19.53 12.24
N HIS A 357 -3.31 19.09 12.64
CA HIS A 357 -4.54 19.81 12.30
C HIS A 357 -4.80 21.04 13.18
N ASN A 358 -4.36 20.97 14.45
CA ASN A 358 -4.54 22.05 15.42
C ASN A 358 -3.29 22.29 16.26
N PRO A 359 -2.19 22.79 15.68
CA PRO A 359 -0.91 22.95 16.37
C PRO A 359 -0.96 23.91 17.56
N GLN A 360 -2.00 24.75 17.65
CA GLN A 360 -2.18 25.70 18.76
C GLN A 360 -2.98 25.12 19.94
N MET A 361 -3.64 23.97 19.78
CA MET A 361 -4.38 23.33 20.86
C MET A 361 -3.39 22.63 21.82
N GLN A 362 -3.45 22.98 23.10
CA GLN A 362 -2.59 22.39 24.14
C GLN A 362 -3.10 21.01 24.62
N LYS A 363 -4.39 20.69 24.42
CA LYS A 363 -5.01 19.42 24.82
C LYS A 363 -5.70 18.78 23.62
N ALA A 364 -5.43 17.51 23.37
CA ALA A 364 -6.16 16.72 22.39
C ALA A 364 -7.53 16.30 22.96
N VAL A 365 -8.53 16.14 22.10
CA VAL A 365 -9.84 15.60 22.49
C VAL A 365 -9.70 14.22 23.15
N THR A 366 -8.72 13.42 22.73
CA THR A 366 -8.36 12.13 23.32
C THR A 366 -7.76 12.24 24.73
N ASP A 367 -7.36 13.42 25.17
CA ASP A 367 -6.96 13.66 26.57
C ASP A 367 -8.18 13.92 27.47
N LEU A 368 -9.33 14.26 26.88
CA LEU A 368 -10.59 14.52 27.57
C LEU A 368 -11.53 13.32 27.51
N LEU A 369 -11.64 12.68 26.33
CA LEU A 369 -12.58 11.59 26.08
C LEU A 369 -11.83 10.28 25.85
N THR A 370 -12.31 9.23 26.45
CA THR A 370 -11.88 7.86 26.06
C THR A 370 -12.32 7.54 24.65
N PRO A 371 -11.73 6.56 23.94
CA PRO A 371 -12.15 6.16 22.62
C PRO A 371 -13.64 5.82 22.51
N LEU A 372 -14.22 5.17 23.51
CA LEU A 372 -15.65 4.87 23.56
C LEU A 372 -16.50 6.15 23.72
N GLU A 373 -16.10 7.06 24.61
CA GLU A 373 -16.78 8.37 24.75
C GLU A 373 -16.67 9.17 23.46
N TYR A 374 -15.53 9.16 22.80
CA TYR A 374 -15.35 9.80 21.49
C TYR A 374 -16.28 9.20 20.44
N SER A 375 -16.38 7.87 20.35
CA SER A 375 -17.32 7.20 19.44
C SER A 375 -18.77 7.59 19.71
N ILE A 376 -19.19 7.65 20.98
CA ILE A 376 -20.53 8.08 21.39
C ILE A 376 -20.76 9.56 21.00
N ALA A 377 -19.76 10.42 21.23
CA ALA A 377 -19.84 11.83 20.83
C ALA A 377 -20.01 11.98 19.31
N MET A 378 -19.22 11.25 18.52
CA MET A 378 -19.31 11.28 17.06
C MET A 378 -20.66 10.80 16.53
N LEU A 379 -21.24 9.73 17.09
CA LEU A 379 -22.60 9.27 16.76
C LEU A 379 -23.65 10.31 17.16
N ALA A 380 -23.49 10.93 18.33
CA ALA A 380 -24.37 12.00 18.78
C ALA A 380 -24.32 13.22 17.88
N CYS A 381 -23.15 13.62 17.38
CA CYS A 381 -22.97 14.69 16.39
C CYS A 381 -23.76 14.44 15.09
N ARG A 382 -24.00 13.18 14.75
CA ARG A 382 -24.73 12.76 13.54
C ARG A 382 -26.21 12.48 13.80
N ASP A 383 -26.75 13.06 14.85
CA ASP A 383 -28.16 12.94 15.23
C ASP A 383 -28.66 11.51 15.49
N TRP A 384 -27.77 10.61 15.92
CA TRP A 384 -28.18 9.30 16.40
C TRP A 384 -28.82 9.42 17.77
N THR A 385 -29.96 8.81 17.96
CA THR A 385 -30.62 8.76 19.28
C THR A 385 -29.84 7.88 20.26
N ASN A 386 -30.05 8.06 21.55
CA ASN A 386 -29.41 7.22 22.57
C ASN A 386 -29.80 5.74 22.42
N GLN A 387 -30.95 5.44 21.84
CA GLN A 387 -31.37 4.09 21.54
C GLN A 387 -30.54 3.51 20.39
N GLU A 388 -30.44 4.23 19.24
CA GLU A 388 -29.62 3.81 18.10
C GLU A 388 -28.15 3.60 18.49
N ILE A 389 -27.59 4.54 19.30
CA ILE A 389 -26.24 4.42 19.83
C ILE A 389 -26.11 3.17 20.71
N GLY A 390 -27.08 2.90 21.57
CA GLY A 390 -27.08 1.73 22.44
C GLY A 390 -27.12 0.43 21.66
N GLU A 391 -27.99 0.34 20.66
CA GLU A 391 -28.09 -0.82 19.76
C GLU A 391 -26.79 -1.03 19.00
N HIS A 392 -26.21 0.02 18.45
CA HIS A 392 -24.96 0.01 17.69
C HIS A 392 -23.76 -0.48 18.52
N LEU A 393 -23.62 0.03 19.75
CA LEU A 393 -22.48 -0.25 20.64
C LEU A 393 -22.72 -1.46 21.57
N GLY A 394 -23.89 -2.07 21.53
CA GLY A 394 -24.28 -3.15 22.47
C GLY A 394 -24.37 -2.63 23.93
N LEU A 395 -24.86 -1.41 24.14
CA LEU A 395 -25.02 -0.75 25.43
C LEU A 395 -26.50 -0.51 25.75
N SER A 396 -26.86 -0.45 27.03
CA SER A 396 -28.20 0.00 27.42
C SER A 396 -28.39 1.50 27.13
N VAL A 397 -29.64 1.91 26.82
CA VAL A 397 -29.98 3.31 26.64
C VAL A 397 -29.58 4.17 27.85
N ASN A 398 -29.73 3.63 29.06
CA ASN A 398 -29.33 4.34 30.27
C ASN A 398 -27.81 4.49 30.38
N THR A 399 -27.04 3.49 29.97
CA THR A 399 -25.58 3.56 29.88
C THR A 399 -25.16 4.64 28.91
N VAL A 400 -25.78 4.71 27.72
CA VAL A 400 -25.51 5.77 26.72
C VAL A 400 -25.82 7.16 27.29
N LYS A 401 -26.98 7.33 27.96
CA LYS A 401 -27.35 8.62 28.61
C LYS A 401 -26.27 9.04 29.62
N HIS A 402 -25.76 8.11 30.41
CA HIS A 402 -24.71 8.39 31.39
C HIS A 402 -23.42 8.85 30.69
N TYR A 403 -23.00 8.16 29.63
CA TYR A 403 -21.84 8.58 28.84
C TYR A 403 -22.04 9.96 28.21
N VAL A 404 -23.21 10.22 27.59
CA VAL A 404 -23.49 11.55 27.00
C VAL A 404 -23.40 12.64 28.06
N SER A 405 -23.97 12.45 29.26
CA SER A 405 -23.84 13.41 30.35
C SER A 405 -22.40 13.65 30.77
N GLY A 406 -21.59 12.60 30.91
CA GLY A 406 -20.16 12.72 31.23
C GLY A 406 -19.35 13.40 30.13
N ILE A 407 -19.69 13.15 28.85
CA ILE A 407 -19.08 13.83 27.69
C ILE A 407 -19.36 15.33 27.75
N LEU A 408 -20.62 15.73 27.97
CA LEU A 408 -20.99 17.14 28.07
C LEU A 408 -20.24 17.86 29.18
N GLU A 409 -20.08 17.21 30.35
CA GLU A 409 -19.31 17.73 31.48
C GLU A 409 -17.84 17.91 31.10
N LYS A 410 -17.20 16.86 30.54
CA LYS A 410 -15.78 16.89 30.13
C LYS A 410 -15.46 17.93 29.04
N LEU A 411 -16.41 18.18 28.14
CA LEU A 411 -16.27 19.17 27.07
C LEU A 411 -16.73 20.57 27.51
N HIS A 412 -17.23 20.73 28.75
CA HIS A 412 -17.76 21.98 29.30
C HIS A 412 -18.91 22.59 28.46
N ILE A 413 -19.78 21.73 27.93
CA ILE A 413 -20.95 22.12 27.14
C ILE A 413 -22.24 21.68 27.82
N ASP A 414 -23.32 22.46 27.63
CA ASP A 414 -24.59 22.30 28.34
C ASP A 414 -25.66 21.52 27.56
N LYS A 415 -25.43 21.32 26.23
CA LYS A 415 -26.41 20.67 25.36
C LYS A 415 -25.73 19.77 24.34
N ARG A 416 -26.43 18.68 24.01
CA ARG A 416 -25.99 17.69 23.04
C ARG A 416 -25.71 18.27 21.64
N GLU A 417 -26.53 19.23 21.21
CA GLU A 417 -26.39 19.90 19.91
C GLU A 417 -25.04 20.61 19.76
N LYS A 418 -24.47 21.07 20.89
CA LYS A 418 -23.14 21.71 20.92
C LYS A 418 -21.96 20.76 20.77
N ILE A 419 -22.19 19.46 20.77
CA ILE A 419 -21.12 18.49 20.44
C ILE A 419 -20.68 18.67 18.97
N LYS A 420 -21.53 19.24 18.12
CA LYS A 420 -21.24 19.53 16.70
C LYS A 420 -20.29 20.71 16.47
N GLU A 421 -20.22 21.62 17.44
CA GLU A 421 -19.36 22.81 17.45
C GLU A 421 -17.94 22.49 17.94
#